data_e92d03508284396d09d1886b2c0138f2
#
_entry.id   e92d03508284396d09d1886b2c0138f2
#
_cell.length_a   1.000
_cell.length_b   1.000
_cell.length_c   1.000
_cell.angle_alpha   90.00
_cell.angle_beta   90.00
_cell.angle_gamma   90.00
#
_symmetry.space_group_name_H-M   'P 1'
#
loop_
_entity.id
_entity.type
_entity.pdbx_description
1 polymer ?
#
loop_
_entity_poly.entity_id
_entity_poly.type
_entity_poly.pdbx_seq_one_letter_code
_entity_poly.pdbx_strand_id
1 'polypeptide(L)'
;MQLFHGYIKNDRFHLHEHEINHCVRVLRKQVGDTIHFITGNGPLYQGHIQFASKQMVSGNFELIEERFGNFNYDLTVAIAPTKQMDRMEWFVEKAVEMGITRIIPILCDHSERRILKPGRLEKIALSATKQSLKGALVSISPLITFSEFIESRTSGYIAHCDLGIKQSFKDQIANQTGPITIMIGPEGDFSQKEIQWAVKKGIMPVDLGKSRLRTETAALVAVATLYQKHL
;
A
#
# COMPACT_ATOMS: atom_id res chain seq x y z
N MET A 1 -17.63 -5.29 11.74
CA MET A 1 -17.02 -6.63 11.60
C MET A 1 -15.59 -6.57 12.11
N GLN A 2 -15.16 -7.54 12.93
CA GLN A 2 -13.76 -7.66 13.36
C GLN A 2 -13.03 -8.60 12.40
N LEU A 3 -11.92 -8.14 11.82
CA LEU A 3 -11.16 -8.88 10.83
C LEU A 3 -9.80 -9.32 11.40
N PHE A 4 -9.45 -10.58 11.20
CA PHE A 4 -8.18 -11.18 11.61
C PHE A 4 -7.31 -11.47 10.39
N HIS A 5 -5.99 -11.58 10.60
CA HIS A 5 -5.04 -12.06 9.61
C HIS A 5 -4.62 -13.49 9.96
N GLY A 6 -4.76 -14.40 9.00
CA GLY A 6 -4.46 -15.81 9.17
C GLY A 6 -3.93 -16.46 7.89
N TYR A 7 -3.77 -17.76 7.95
CA TYR A 7 -3.36 -18.57 6.80
C TYR A 7 -4.10 -19.90 6.81
N ILE A 8 -4.17 -20.55 5.67
CA ILE A 8 -4.79 -21.86 5.49
C ILE A 8 -3.68 -22.90 5.33
N LYS A 9 -3.77 -23.98 6.11
CA LYS A 9 -2.86 -25.12 6.03
C LYS A 9 -3.62 -26.41 6.40
N ASN A 10 -3.48 -27.46 5.57
CA ASN A 10 -4.15 -28.77 5.78
C ASN A 10 -5.66 -28.62 5.99
N ASP A 11 -6.33 -27.89 5.11
CA ASP A 11 -7.78 -27.60 5.15
C ASP A 11 -8.28 -27.01 6.47
N ARG A 12 -7.41 -26.28 7.17
CA ARG A 12 -7.74 -25.53 8.37
C ARG A 12 -7.20 -24.11 8.30
N PHE A 13 -7.95 -23.17 8.89
CA PHE A 13 -7.38 -21.85 9.12
C PHE A 13 -6.51 -21.86 10.38
N HIS A 14 -5.53 -20.99 10.40
CA HIS A 14 -4.69 -20.66 11.53
C HIS A 14 -4.53 -19.15 11.60
N LEU A 15 -4.67 -18.58 12.80
CA LEU A 15 -4.32 -17.18 13.00
C LEU A 15 -2.79 -17.01 13.10
N HIS A 16 -2.28 -15.90 12.55
CA HIS A 16 -0.90 -15.51 12.81
C HIS A 16 -0.67 -15.17 14.29
N GLU A 17 0.52 -15.40 14.80
CA GLU A 17 0.89 -15.24 16.22
C GLU A 17 0.47 -13.88 16.79
N HIS A 18 0.67 -12.79 16.05
CA HIS A 18 0.31 -11.44 16.47
C HIS A 18 -1.19 -11.20 16.62
N GLU A 19 -2.06 -12.06 16.04
CA GLU A 19 -3.51 -11.99 16.14
C GLU A 19 -4.07 -12.82 17.32
N ILE A 20 -3.35 -13.85 17.77
CA ILE A 20 -3.83 -14.79 18.77
C ILE A 20 -4.14 -14.08 20.09
N ASN A 21 -3.25 -13.20 20.55
CA ASN A 21 -3.46 -12.45 21.78
C ASN A 21 -4.72 -11.58 21.72
N HIS A 22 -4.96 -10.93 20.59
CA HIS A 22 -6.15 -10.11 20.38
C HIS A 22 -7.42 -10.99 20.36
N CYS A 23 -7.39 -12.12 19.66
CA CYS A 23 -8.50 -13.07 19.57
C CYS A 23 -8.88 -13.64 20.95
N VAL A 24 -7.90 -14.21 21.67
CA VAL A 24 -8.17 -15.00 22.87
C VAL A 24 -8.29 -14.14 24.14
N ARG A 25 -7.40 -13.12 24.29
CA ARG A 25 -7.39 -12.34 25.54
C ARG A 25 -8.25 -11.09 25.47
N VAL A 26 -8.22 -10.35 24.36
CA VAL A 26 -8.97 -9.10 24.23
C VAL A 26 -10.43 -9.39 23.91
N LEU A 27 -10.68 -10.16 22.85
CA LEU A 27 -12.04 -10.49 22.41
C LEU A 27 -12.61 -11.74 23.08
N ARG A 28 -11.79 -12.48 23.84
CA ARG A 28 -12.18 -13.66 24.63
C ARG A 28 -12.88 -14.74 23.81
N LYS A 29 -12.48 -14.90 22.56
CA LYS A 29 -13.00 -15.93 21.66
C LYS A 29 -12.62 -17.33 22.14
N GLN A 30 -13.54 -18.29 22.00
CA GLN A 30 -13.43 -19.65 22.50
C GLN A 30 -13.74 -20.66 21.38
N VAL A 31 -13.51 -21.94 21.66
CA VAL A 31 -13.98 -23.05 20.81
C VAL A 31 -15.49 -22.96 20.61
N GLY A 32 -15.93 -23.07 19.36
CA GLY A 32 -17.34 -22.91 18.97
C GLY A 32 -17.67 -21.50 18.43
N ASP A 33 -16.84 -20.49 18.72
CA ASP A 33 -17.04 -19.14 18.20
C ASP A 33 -16.66 -19.03 16.70
N THR A 34 -17.23 -18.04 16.04
CA THR A 34 -16.88 -17.67 14.67
C THR A 34 -16.05 -16.40 14.64
N ILE A 35 -15.17 -16.33 13.64
CA ILE A 35 -14.35 -15.16 13.32
C ILE A 35 -14.36 -14.91 11.81
N HIS A 36 -14.06 -13.66 11.40
CA HIS A 36 -13.75 -13.35 10.00
C HIS A 36 -12.25 -13.15 9.85
N PHE A 37 -11.66 -13.73 8.81
CA PHE A 37 -10.23 -13.59 8.56
C PHE A 37 -9.91 -13.46 7.07
N ILE A 38 -8.76 -12.88 6.82
CA ILE A 38 -8.16 -12.75 5.50
C ILE A 38 -6.80 -13.45 5.48
N THR A 39 -6.38 -13.91 4.31
CA THR A 39 -5.04 -14.47 4.08
C THR A 39 -4.10 -13.46 3.40
N GLY A 40 -4.61 -12.28 3.04
CA GLY A 40 -3.83 -11.20 2.44
C GLY A 40 -3.78 -11.21 0.92
N ASN A 41 -4.41 -12.18 0.27
CA ASN A 41 -4.43 -12.34 -1.20
C ASN A 41 -5.79 -12.09 -1.85
N GLY A 42 -6.74 -11.50 -1.10
CA GLY A 42 -8.02 -11.02 -1.63
C GLY A 42 -9.28 -11.56 -0.95
N PRO A 43 -9.40 -12.87 -0.69
CA PRO A 43 -10.60 -13.45 -0.13
C PRO A 43 -10.86 -13.09 1.33
N LEU A 44 -12.16 -13.06 1.67
CA LEU A 44 -12.68 -13.09 3.04
C LEU A 44 -13.19 -14.48 3.37
N TYR A 45 -12.82 -14.96 4.53
CA TYR A 45 -13.27 -16.25 5.08
C TYR A 45 -13.98 -16.06 6.41
N GLN A 46 -14.92 -16.97 6.71
CA GLN A 46 -15.45 -17.19 8.05
C GLN A 46 -14.78 -18.44 8.62
N GLY A 47 -14.18 -18.31 9.80
CA GLY A 47 -13.56 -19.41 10.53
C GLY A 47 -14.43 -19.85 11.71
N HIS A 48 -14.61 -21.16 11.89
CA HIS A 48 -15.23 -21.77 13.06
C HIS A 48 -14.13 -22.34 13.97
N ILE A 49 -13.94 -21.75 15.14
CA ILE A 49 -12.84 -22.09 16.04
C ILE A 49 -13.06 -23.50 16.62
N GLN A 50 -12.12 -24.40 16.35
CA GLN A 50 -12.10 -25.75 16.92
C GLN A 50 -11.00 -25.92 17.97
N PHE A 51 -9.98 -25.07 17.93
CA PHE A 51 -8.91 -25.04 18.90
C PHE A 51 -8.54 -23.59 19.21
N ALA A 52 -8.48 -23.28 20.52
CA ALA A 52 -8.08 -21.96 21.01
C ALA A 52 -7.18 -22.09 22.23
N SER A 53 -5.96 -21.56 22.12
CA SER A 53 -4.98 -21.46 23.19
C SER A 53 -4.21 -20.12 23.12
N LYS A 54 -3.30 -19.90 24.07
CA LYS A 54 -2.42 -18.72 24.04
C LYS A 54 -1.39 -18.76 22.91
N GLN A 55 -1.24 -19.89 22.22
CA GLN A 55 -0.21 -20.09 21.18
C GLN A 55 -0.82 -20.38 19.81
N MET A 56 -2.06 -20.83 19.74
CA MET A 56 -2.69 -21.23 18.49
C MET A 56 -4.21 -21.03 18.54
N VAL A 57 -4.74 -20.49 17.45
CA VAL A 57 -6.18 -20.50 17.15
C VAL A 57 -6.34 -21.08 15.75
N SER A 58 -7.17 -22.13 15.63
CA SER A 58 -7.40 -22.83 14.38
C SER A 58 -8.78 -23.46 14.31
N GLY A 59 -9.22 -23.84 13.12
CA GLY A 59 -10.50 -24.50 12.93
C GLY A 59 -10.87 -24.69 11.46
N ASN A 60 -12.09 -25.05 11.20
CA ASN A 60 -12.65 -25.12 9.85
C ASN A 60 -12.98 -23.72 9.34
N PHE A 61 -13.12 -23.57 8.03
CA PHE A 61 -13.45 -22.30 7.42
C PHE A 61 -14.32 -22.47 6.19
N GLU A 62 -14.98 -21.39 5.80
CA GLU A 62 -15.69 -21.28 4.54
C GLU A 62 -15.34 -19.95 3.86
N LEU A 63 -15.36 -19.95 2.53
CA LEU A 63 -15.16 -18.75 1.72
C LEU A 63 -16.45 -17.93 1.73
N ILE A 64 -16.34 -16.65 2.07
CA ILE A 64 -17.48 -15.71 2.06
C ILE A 64 -17.46 -14.87 0.79
N GLU A 65 -16.29 -14.34 0.42
CA GLU A 65 -16.15 -13.44 -0.74
C GLU A 65 -14.75 -13.57 -1.33
N GLU A 66 -14.64 -13.75 -2.66
CA GLU A 66 -13.35 -13.94 -3.34
C GLU A 66 -12.52 -12.66 -3.45
N ARG A 67 -13.16 -11.50 -3.55
CA ARG A 67 -12.52 -10.19 -3.78
C ARG A 67 -12.98 -9.14 -2.79
N PHE A 68 -12.79 -9.45 -1.52
CA PHE A 68 -13.31 -8.66 -0.43
C PHE A 68 -12.69 -7.26 -0.35
N GLY A 69 -13.51 -6.24 -0.57
CA GLY A 69 -13.13 -4.83 -0.46
C GLY A 69 -12.02 -4.39 -1.44
N ASN A 70 -11.73 -5.17 -2.48
CA ASN A 70 -10.68 -4.87 -3.43
C ASN A 70 -11.17 -3.88 -4.50
N PHE A 71 -10.31 -2.95 -4.86
CA PHE A 71 -10.54 -2.04 -5.97
C PHE A 71 -10.18 -2.70 -7.32
N ASN A 72 -10.80 -2.21 -8.39
CA ASN A 72 -10.56 -2.69 -9.76
C ASN A 72 -9.42 -1.92 -10.47
N TYR A 73 -8.39 -1.52 -9.72
CA TYR A 73 -7.21 -0.87 -10.28
C TYR A 73 -5.93 -1.36 -9.61
N ASP A 74 -4.81 -1.20 -10.29
CA ASP A 74 -3.47 -1.49 -9.78
C ASP A 74 -2.66 -0.19 -9.74
N LEU A 75 -2.39 0.31 -8.53
CA LEU A 75 -1.63 1.53 -8.29
C LEU A 75 -0.34 1.24 -7.55
N THR A 76 0.77 1.56 -8.18
CA THR A 76 2.09 1.60 -7.57
C THR A 76 2.50 3.05 -7.31
N VAL A 77 2.84 3.38 -6.07
CA VAL A 77 3.50 4.64 -5.72
C VAL A 77 4.94 4.37 -5.36
N ALA A 78 5.87 4.89 -6.19
CA ALA A 78 7.29 4.93 -5.88
C ALA A 78 7.58 6.24 -5.16
N ILE A 79 7.92 6.19 -3.87
CA ILE A 79 7.98 7.37 -3.00
C ILE A 79 9.33 7.45 -2.28
N ALA A 80 9.95 8.63 -2.29
CA ALA A 80 11.11 8.87 -1.43
C ALA A 80 10.66 8.88 0.05
N PRO A 81 11.36 8.13 0.94
CA PRO A 81 11.03 8.14 2.35
C PRO A 81 11.14 9.54 2.94
N THR A 82 10.10 9.98 3.63
CA THR A 82 10.08 11.29 4.30
C THR A 82 11.12 11.35 5.42
N LYS A 83 11.66 12.54 5.69
CA LYS A 83 12.58 12.78 6.82
C LYS A 83 11.98 12.29 8.14
N GLN A 84 10.71 12.62 8.38
CA GLN A 84 9.94 12.21 9.56
C GLN A 84 9.12 10.96 9.21
N MET A 85 9.37 9.85 9.93
CA MET A 85 8.71 8.58 9.66
C MET A 85 7.21 8.57 9.93
N ASP A 86 6.75 9.36 10.88
CA ASP A 86 5.32 9.51 11.18
C ASP A 86 4.50 9.96 9.97
N ARG A 87 5.07 10.80 9.10
CA ARG A 87 4.45 11.22 7.85
C ARG A 87 4.36 10.08 6.84
N MET A 88 5.44 9.29 6.72
CA MET A 88 5.44 8.10 5.87
C MET A 88 4.43 7.07 6.35
N GLU A 89 4.33 6.88 7.66
CA GLU A 89 3.38 5.99 8.30
C GLU A 89 1.93 6.44 8.05
N TRP A 90 1.67 7.73 8.22
CA TRP A 90 0.37 8.32 7.90
C TRP A 90 -0.01 8.15 6.42
N PHE A 91 0.94 8.38 5.50
CA PHE A 91 0.71 8.13 4.08
C PHE A 91 0.33 6.67 3.83
N VAL A 92 1.10 5.72 4.37
CA VAL A 92 0.83 4.28 4.19
C VAL A 92 -0.57 3.92 4.68
N GLU A 93 -0.94 4.37 5.89
CA GLU A 93 -2.26 4.14 6.46
C GLU A 93 -3.37 4.62 5.51
N LYS A 94 -3.33 5.89 5.08
CA LYS A 94 -4.38 6.49 4.25
C LYS A 94 -4.39 5.96 2.82
N ALA A 95 -3.23 5.65 2.26
CA ALA A 95 -3.12 5.06 0.93
C ALA A 95 -3.74 3.65 0.89
N VAL A 96 -3.55 2.85 1.95
CA VAL A 96 -4.19 1.53 2.09
C VAL A 96 -5.70 1.67 2.15
N GLU A 97 -6.23 2.62 2.92
CA GLU A 97 -7.68 2.88 2.99
C GLU A 97 -8.28 3.18 1.60
N MET A 98 -7.53 3.83 0.72
CA MET A 98 -7.94 4.19 -0.65
C MET A 98 -7.52 3.15 -1.71
N GLY A 99 -7.01 1.96 -1.31
CA GLY A 99 -6.79 0.85 -2.23
C GLY A 99 -5.50 0.89 -3.03
N ILE A 100 -4.43 1.50 -2.53
CA ILE A 100 -3.10 1.32 -3.13
C ILE A 100 -2.72 -0.16 -3.14
N THR A 101 -2.07 -0.62 -4.22
CA THR A 101 -1.65 -2.03 -4.32
C THR A 101 -0.17 -2.23 -3.99
N ARG A 102 0.66 -1.24 -4.29
CA ARG A 102 2.10 -1.35 -4.08
C ARG A 102 2.76 -0.03 -3.70
N ILE A 103 3.62 -0.07 -2.70
CA ILE A 103 4.49 1.05 -2.29
C ILE A 103 5.94 0.62 -2.49
N ILE A 104 6.68 1.40 -3.28
CA ILE A 104 8.11 1.18 -3.53
C ILE A 104 8.88 2.37 -2.99
N PRO A 105 9.53 2.25 -1.82
CA PRO A 105 10.42 3.29 -1.34
C PRO A 105 11.62 3.45 -2.27
N ILE A 106 11.91 4.68 -2.72
CA ILE A 106 13.02 4.98 -3.63
C ILE A 106 13.98 6.00 -3.02
N LEU A 107 15.28 5.73 -3.11
CA LEU A 107 16.33 6.64 -2.67
C LEU A 107 16.74 7.56 -3.82
N CYS A 108 16.39 8.84 -3.71
CA CYS A 108 16.69 9.89 -4.66
C CYS A 108 17.92 10.72 -4.22
N ASP A 109 18.48 11.52 -5.15
CA ASP A 109 19.66 12.36 -4.89
C ASP A 109 19.47 13.27 -3.66
N HIS A 110 18.29 13.89 -3.52
CA HIS A 110 17.98 14.82 -2.43
C HIS A 110 17.29 14.15 -1.24
N SER A 111 17.29 12.80 -1.14
CA SER A 111 16.71 12.10 0.00
C SER A 111 17.52 12.32 1.27
N GLU A 112 16.88 12.90 2.29
CA GLU A 112 17.49 13.04 3.63
C GLU A 112 17.53 11.69 4.37
N ARG A 113 16.49 10.88 4.23
CA ARG A 113 16.41 9.55 4.85
C ARG A 113 16.94 8.48 3.88
N ARG A 114 18.04 7.84 4.29
CA ARG A 114 18.75 6.85 3.47
C ARG A 114 18.52 5.39 3.93
N ILE A 115 17.79 5.19 5.01
CA ILE A 115 17.52 3.86 5.56
C ILE A 115 16.03 3.78 5.90
N LEU A 116 15.40 2.71 5.44
CA LEU A 116 14.02 2.38 5.73
C LEU A 116 13.91 0.90 6.10
N LYS A 117 13.29 0.62 7.25
CA LYS A 117 12.95 -0.76 7.65
C LYS A 117 11.48 -1.01 7.30
N PRO A 118 11.17 -1.87 6.32
CA PRO A 118 9.79 -2.03 5.83
C PRO A 118 8.84 -2.60 6.89
N GLY A 119 9.30 -3.45 7.79
CA GLY A 119 8.45 -4.17 8.74
C GLY A 119 7.57 -3.29 9.64
N ARG A 120 7.93 -2.02 9.89
CA ARG A 120 7.05 -1.08 10.61
C ARG A 120 5.90 -0.62 9.71
N LEU A 121 6.19 -0.29 8.45
CA LEU A 121 5.18 0.11 7.48
C LEU A 121 4.24 -1.04 7.13
N GLU A 122 4.74 -2.27 7.05
CA GLU A 122 3.94 -3.48 6.83
C GLU A 122 2.92 -3.70 7.95
N LYS A 123 3.31 -3.47 9.22
CA LYS A 123 2.37 -3.55 10.35
C LYS A 123 1.27 -2.50 10.27
N ILE A 124 1.61 -1.28 9.85
CA ILE A 124 0.63 -0.20 9.65
C ILE A 124 -0.30 -0.56 8.50
N ALA A 125 0.24 -1.02 7.37
CA ALA A 125 -0.54 -1.46 6.22
C ALA A 125 -1.51 -2.59 6.58
N LEU A 126 -1.06 -3.60 7.34
CA LEU A 126 -1.93 -4.68 7.82
C LEU A 126 -3.07 -4.15 8.71
N SER A 127 -2.75 -3.24 9.64
CA SER A 127 -3.76 -2.62 10.51
C SER A 127 -4.79 -1.84 9.69
N ALA A 128 -4.33 -1.02 8.73
CA ALA A 128 -5.19 -0.24 7.85
C ALA A 128 -6.04 -1.13 6.93
N THR A 129 -5.47 -2.24 6.40
CA THR A 129 -6.19 -3.23 5.59
C THR A 129 -7.36 -3.82 6.37
N LYS A 130 -7.13 -4.25 7.62
CA LYS A 130 -8.18 -4.80 8.47
C LYS A 130 -9.25 -3.77 8.85
N GLN A 131 -8.82 -2.56 9.20
CA GLN A 131 -9.72 -1.46 9.58
C GLN A 131 -10.62 -1.04 8.42
N SER A 132 -10.06 -0.98 7.19
CA SER A 132 -10.77 -0.60 5.98
C SER A 132 -11.48 -1.75 5.28
N LEU A 133 -11.52 -2.94 5.90
CA LEU A 133 -12.24 -4.13 5.44
C LEU A 133 -11.83 -4.56 4.03
N LYS A 134 -10.53 -4.86 3.86
CA LYS A 134 -9.97 -5.35 2.59
C LYS A 134 -9.34 -6.73 2.75
N GLY A 135 -9.46 -7.57 1.73
CA GLY A 135 -8.90 -8.92 1.71
C GLY A 135 -7.44 -8.99 1.24
N ALA A 136 -7.00 -8.02 0.42
CA ALA A 136 -5.64 -7.99 -0.12
C ALA A 136 -4.73 -7.08 0.68
N LEU A 137 -3.53 -7.56 1.00
CA LEU A 137 -2.48 -6.77 1.63
C LEU A 137 -1.74 -5.95 0.57
N VAL A 138 -1.34 -4.74 0.97
CA VAL A 138 -0.48 -3.88 0.17
C VAL A 138 0.95 -4.40 0.20
N SER A 139 1.59 -4.51 -0.97
CA SER A 139 3.00 -4.87 -1.08
C SER A 139 3.88 -3.65 -0.79
N ILE A 140 4.79 -3.76 0.17
CA ILE A 140 5.80 -2.73 0.47
C ILE A 140 7.17 -3.33 0.22
N SER A 141 7.90 -2.82 -0.79
CA SER A 141 9.23 -3.32 -1.10
C SER A 141 10.30 -2.75 -0.16
N PRO A 142 11.49 -3.38 -0.08
CA PRO A 142 12.67 -2.74 0.47
C PRO A 142 12.98 -1.41 -0.24
N LEU A 143 13.74 -0.53 0.42
CA LEU A 143 14.26 0.68 -0.19
C LEU A 143 15.24 0.31 -1.30
N ILE A 144 14.99 0.82 -2.51
CA ILE A 144 15.88 0.67 -3.67
C ILE A 144 16.33 2.06 -4.15
N THR A 145 17.40 2.13 -4.92
CA THR A 145 17.83 3.40 -5.51
C THR A 145 16.90 3.85 -6.63
N PHE A 146 16.89 5.17 -6.91
CA PHE A 146 16.18 5.71 -8.07
C PHE A 146 16.64 5.02 -9.36
N SER A 147 17.94 4.76 -9.50
CA SER A 147 18.51 4.08 -10.68
C SER A 147 17.96 2.65 -10.84
N GLU A 148 17.96 1.84 -9.79
CA GLU A 148 17.41 0.48 -9.84
C GLU A 148 15.93 0.51 -10.20
N PHE A 149 15.17 1.47 -9.64
CA PHE A 149 13.75 1.60 -9.96
C PHE A 149 13.52 1.97 -11.42
N ILE A 150 14.21 3.01 -11.93
CA ILE A 150 13.97 3.55 -13.28
C ILE A 150 14.41 2.58 -14.37
N GLU A 151 15.48 1.78 -14.15
CA GLU A 151 15.94 0.77 -15.12
C GLU A 151 14.89 -0.34 -15.33
N SER A 152 14.08 -0.63 -14.34
CA SER A 152 13.01 -1.62 -14.42
C SER A 152 11.71 -1.10 -15.05
N ARG A 153 11.67 0.17 -15.51
CA ARG A 153 10.45 0.84 -15.98
C ARG A 153 10.57 1.33 -17.42
N THR A 154 9.44 1.27 -18.11
CA THR A 154 9.29 1.79 -19.49
C THR A 154 8.09 2.72 -19.63
N SER A 155 7.30 2.88 -18.55
CA SER A 155 6.11 3.74 -18.50
C SER A 155 5.78 4.13 -17.07
N GLY A 156 5.05 5.20 -16.90
CA GLY A 156 4.58 5.72 -15.62
C GLY A 156 4.61 7.24 -15.58
N TYR A 157 4.51 7.79 -14.39
CA TYR A 157 4.43 9.22 -14.15
C TYR A 157 5.48 9.66 -13.12
N ILE A 158 6.00 10.88 -13.26
CA ILE A 158 6.87 11.52 -12.29
C ILE A 158 6.29 12.89 -11.92
N ALA A 159 5.95 13.08 -10.66
CA ALA A 159 5.46 14.35 -10.15
C ALA A 159 6.62 15.16 -9.55
N HIS A 160 6.90 16.34 -10.09
CA HIS A 160 7.97 17.23 -9.66
C HIS A 160 7.57 18.71 -9.74
N CYS A 161 8.29 19.58 -9.01
CA CYS A 161 7.99 21.01 -8.94
C CYS A 161 8.76 21.85 -9.98
N ASP A 162 9.70 21.26 -10.73
CA ASP A 162 10.52 21.99 -11.68
C ASP A 162 9.69 22.72 -12.74
N LEU A 163 10.21 23.85 -13.23
CA LEU A 163 9.55 24.67 -14.25
C LEU A 163 9.57 23.94 -15.60
N GLY A 164 8.41 23.78 -16.21
CA GLY A 164 8.25 23.12 -17.50
C GLY A 164 6.78 22.83 -17.79
N ILE A 165 6.51 22.44 -19.02
CA ILE A 165 5.17 22.02 -19.43
C ILE A 165 4.91 20.64 -18.84
N LYS A 166 3.98 20.57 -17.89
CA LYS A 166 3.48 19.33 -17.31
C LYS A 166 1.98 19.21 -17.56
N GLN A 167 1.51 17.99 -17.64
CA GLN A 167 0.10 17.73 -17.78
C GLN A 167 -0.47 17.33 -16.42
N SER A 168 -1.74 17.61 -16.19
CA SER A 168 -2.41 17.21 -14.96
C SER A 168 -2.44 15.69 -14.86
N PHE A 169 -1.99 15.13 -13.71
CA PHE A 169 -2.06 13.69 -13.47
C PHE A 169 -3.49 13.16 -13.62
N LYS A 170 -4.48 13.92 -13.13
CA LYS A 170 -5.89 13.58 -13.27
C LYS A 170 -6.30 13.37 -14.73
N ASP A 171 -5.90 14.29 -15.61
CA ASP A 171 -6.26 14.22 -17.03
C ASP A 171 -5.55 13.07 -17.74
N GLN A 172 -4.27 12.82 -17.35
CA GLN A 172 -3.49 11.71 -17.92
C GLN A 172 -4.06 10.35 -17.59
N ILE A 173 -4.59 10.15 -16.39
CA ILE A 173 -5.16 8.85 -16.01
C ILE A 173 -6.63 8.71 -16.40
N ALA A 174 -7.31 9.76 -16.89
CA ALA A 174 -8.75 9.75 -17.12
C ALA A 174 -9.22 8.57 -17.99
N ASN A 175 -8.51 8.28 -19.06
CA ASN A 175 -8.82 7.19 -20.00
C ASN A 175 -7.87 5.98 -19.85
N GLN A 176 -6.98 5.99 -18.87
CA GLN A 176 -6.04 4.88 -18.70
C GLN A 176 -6.73 3.68 -18.06
N THR A 177 -6.57 2.52 -18.71
CA THR A 177 -6.98 1.21 -18.20
C THR A 177 -5.72 0.37 -17.94
N GLY A 178 -5.54 -0.16 -16.78
CA GLY A 178 -4.37 -0.97 -16.47
C GLY A 178 -3.50 -0.37 -15.36
N PRO A 179 -2.35 -1.01 -15.07
CA PRO A 179 -1.51 -0.61 -13.95
C PRO A 179 -0.97 0.82 -14.09
N ILE A 180 -1.05 1.59 -13.01
CA ILE A 180 -0.53 2.95 -12.93
C ILE A 180 0.64 2.97 -11.96
N THR A 181 1.75 3.58 -12.38
CA THR A 181 2.90 3.84 -11.53
C THR A 181 3.17 5.34 -11.49
N ILE A 182 3.28 5.90 -10.29
CA ILE A 182 3.66 7.30 -10.10
C ILE A 182 4.84 7.43 -9.13
N MET A 183 5.77 8.30 -9.46
CA MET A 183 6.96 8.61 -8.67
C MET A 183 6.77 9.94 -7.94
N ILE A 184 7.07 9.94 -6.64
CA ILE A 184 6.99 11.12 -5.75
C ILE A 184 8.35 11.33 -5.09
N GLY A 185 8.93 12.49 -5.30
CA GLY A 185 10.25 12.86 -4.80
C GLY A 185 10.30 13.16 -3.29
N PRO A 186 11.53 13.35 -2.77
CA PRO A 186 11.76 13.81 -1.40
C PRO A 186 11.36 15.28 -1.21
N GLU A 187 11.53 15.81 0.00
CA GLU A 187 11.26 17.22 0.32
C GLU A 187 12.07 18.21 -0.55
N GLY A 188 13.25 17.79 -1.02
CA GLY A 188 14.12 18.55 -1.94
C GLY A 188 13.82 18.32 -3.41
N ASP A 189 12.73 17.62 -3.75
CA ASP A 189 12.36 17.20 -5.10
C ASP A 189 13.38 16.24 -5.75
N PHE A 190 13.09 15.77 -6.95
CA PHE A 190 14.02 15.04 -7.79
C PHE A 190 15.10 15.97 -8.34
N SER A 191 16.32 15.47 -8.53
CA SER A 191 17.36 16.22 -9.24
C SER A 191 17.03 16.33 -10.73
N GLN A 192 17.58 17.34 -11.38
CA GLN A 192 17.44 17.53 -12.83
C GLN A 192 17.87 16.29 -13.63
N LYS A 193 18.91 15.59 -13.15
CA LYS A 193 19.41 14.35 -13.77
C LYS A 193 18.38 13.22 -13.66
N GLU A 194 17.75 13.07 -12.50
CA GLU A 194 16.72 12.08 -12.27
C GLU A 194 15.49 12.33 -13.15
N ILE A 195 15.02 13.59 -13.23
CA ILE A 195 13.91 13.97 -14.10
C ILE A 195 14.21 13.68 -15.57
N GLN A 196 15.38 14.11 -16.07
CA GLN A 196 15.80 13.87 -17.45
C GLN A 196 15.92 12.37 -17.75
N TRP A 197 16.42 11.59 -16.81
CA TRP A 197 16.53 10.15 -16.97
C TRP A 197 15.16 9.48 -17.02
N ALA A 198 14.23 9.86 -16.13
CA ALA A 198 12.87 9.38 -16.16
C ALA A 198 12.18 9.66 -17.51
N VAL A 199 12.30 10.88 -18.00
CA VAL A 199 11.74 11.28 -19.31
C VAL A 199 12.33 10.45 -20.47
N LYS A 200 13.67 10.23 -20.48
CA LYS A 200 14.33 9.38 -21.48
C LYS A 200 13.84 7.93 -21.45
N LYS A 201 13.37 7.43 -20.30
CA LYS A 201 12.78 6.10 -20.12
C LYS A 201 11.28 6.07 -20.45
N GLY A 202 10.69 7.16 -20.92
CA GLY A 202 9.26 7.23 -21.25
C GLY A 202 8.33 7.51 -20.08
N ILE A 203 8.89 7.90 -18.91
CA ILE A 203 8.10 8.33 -17.77
C ILE A 203 7.60 9.76 -18.02
N MET A 204 6.31 9.98 -17.83
CA MET A 204 5.66 11.25 -18.16
C MET A 204 5.67 12.22 -16.99
N PRO A 205 6.20 13.45 -17.15
CA PRO A 205 6.11 14.49 -16.15
C PRO A 205 4.66 14.94 -15.94
N VAL A 206 4.24 15.00 -14.67
CA VAL A 206 2.88 15.42 -14.30
C VAL A 206 2.91 16.41 -13.15
N ASP A 207 1.83 17.21 -13.05
CA ASP A 207 1.52 17.99 -11.86
C ASP A 207 0.34 17.40 -11.08
N LEU A 208 0.30 17.66 -9.79
CA LEU A 208 -0.75 17.25 -8.86
C LEU A 208 -1.61 18.46 -8.41
N GLY A 209 -1.56 19.57 -9.14
CA GLY A 209 -2.26 20.79 -8.85
C GLY A 209 -1.32 21.97 -8.57
N LYS A 210 -1.89 23.15 -8.34
CA LYS A 210 -1.15 24.42 -8.24
C LYS A 210 -0.38 24.62 -6.92
N SER A 211 -0.74 23.89 -5.88
CA SER A 211 -0.14 24.06 -4.55
C SER A 211 1.15 23.26 -4.42
N ARG A 212 2.13 23.83 -3.72
CA ARG A 212 3.31 23.07 -3.30
C ARG A 212 2.89 22.10 -2.19
N LEU A 213 2.93 20.81 -2.49
CA LEU A 213 2.59 19.74 -1.58
C LEU A 213 3.84 19.17 -0.91
N ARG A 214 3.70 18.67 0.31
CA ARG A 214 4.72 17.82 0.95
C ARG A 214 4.72 16.44 0.30
N THR A 215 5.80 15.70 0.42
CA THR A 215 5.97 14.37 -0.16
C THR A 215 4.80 13.43 0.17
N GLU A 216 4.45 13.29 1.44
CA GLU A 216 3.32 12.46 1.89
C GLU A 216 1.98 12.92 1.34
N THR A 217 1.79 14.25 1.25
CA THR A 217 0.56 14.84 0.71
C THR A 217 0.48 14.65 -0.80
N ALA A 218 1.57 14.84 -1.54
CA ALA A 218 1.64 14.61 -2.97
C ALA A 218 1.30 13.15 -3.32
N ALA A 219 1.90 12.22 -2.58
CA ALA A 219 1.62 10.79 -2.73
C ALA A 219 0.14 10.47 -2.46
N LEU A 220 -0.44 11.05 -1.39
CA LEU A 220 -1.84 10.81 -1.06
C LEU A 220 -2.80 11.43 -2.09
N VAL A 221 -2.49 12.61 -2.63
CA VAL A 221 -3.27 13.25 -3.71
C VAL A 221 -3.26 12.35 -4.95
N ALA A 222 -2.12 11.76 -5.31
CA ALA A 222 -2.06 10.82 -6.43
C ALA A 222 -2.95 9.59 -6.20
N VAL A 223 -2.90 8.99 -5.00
CA VAL A 223 -3.77 7.86 -4.63
C VAL A 223 -5.24 8.27 -4.67
N ALA A 224 -5.60 9.42 -4.07
CA ALA A 224 -6.97 9.92 -4.02
C ALA A 224 -7.53 10.23 -5.42
N THR A 225 -6.69 10.70 -6.35
CA THR A 225 -7.10 10.98 -7.73
C THR A 225 -7.56 9.69 -8.43
N LEU A 226 -6.83 8.59 -8.25
CA LEU A 226 -7.21 7.31 -8.82
C LEU A 226 -8.42 6.70 -8.10
N TYR A 227 -8.47 6.80 -6.77
CA TYR A 227 -9.61 6.37 -5.97
C TYR A 227 -10.91 7.04 -6.44
N GLN A 228 -10.92 8.36 -6.59
CA GLN A 228 -12.07 9.12 -7.07
C GLN A 228 -12.50 8.78 -8.49
N LYS A 229 -11.56 8.39 -9.36
CA LYS A 229 -11.89 7.94 -10.72
C LYS A 229 -12.72 6.65 -10.74
N HIS A 230 -12.63 5.84 -9.69
CA HIS A 230 -13.25 4.52 -9.61
C HIS A 230 -14.41 4.43 -8.61
N LEU A 231 -14.85 5.57 -8.07
CA LEU A 231 -16.11 5.71 -7.33
C LEU A 231 -17.28 5.88 -8.31
#